data_6e4d9d11e6cf8b3c561ab3884063ed29
#
_entry.id   6e4d9d11e6cf8b3c561ab3884063ed29
#
_cell.length_a   1.000
_cell.length_b   1.000
_cell.length_c   1.000
_cell.angle_alpha   90.00
_cell.angle_beta   90.00
_cell.angle_gamma   90.00
#
_symmetry.space_group_name_H-M   'P 1'
#
loop_
_entity.id
_entity.type
_entity.pdbx_description
1 polymer ?
#
loop_
_entity_poly.entity_id
_entity_poly.type
_entity_poly.pdbx_seq_one_letter_code
_entity_poly.pdbx_strand_id
1 'polypeptide(L)'
;AIFEEGAFAEGTGTASRIDIIPTYKQDILSRFKLARPVKVVLDGGNGAGGEICADILTKLGATVIPMFCEPDGDFPNHHPDPVVEANMQALMARVKEEKADLGIGLDGDADRLGIVDPDGRLLFGDEVLSLYARELLTRKPGSTVIADVKCSSRLFNDIKAHGGTPMMWTTGHSIIKAKMQEVGAPLAGEMSGHMFFADNWYGFDDAIYGSARFVALFSAQDKPMTEL
;
A
#
# COMPACT_ATOMS: atom_id res chain seq x y z
N ALA A 1 -2.64 -16.10 -33.07
CA ALA A 1 -1.71 -15.04 -32.68
C ALA A 1 -0.27 -15.59 -32.60
N ILE A 2 0.70 -14.81 -32.11
CA ILE A 2 2.16 -15.15 -32.14
C ILE A 2 2.45 -16.58 -31.65
N PHE A 3 1.81 -17.03 -30.56
CA PHE A 3 2.00 -18.38 -30.00
C PHE A 3 1.42 -19.50 -30.89
N GLU A 4 0.32 -19.26 -31.57
CA GLU A 4 -0.34 -20.24 -32.47
C GLU A 4 0.37 -20.35 -33.81
N GLU A 5 0.93 -19.25 -34.29
CA GLU A 5 1.65 -19.16 -35.56
C GLU A 5 3.12 -19.49 -35.45
N GLY A 6 3.66 -19.58 -34.22
CA GLY A 6 5.10 -19.80 -33.96
C GLY A 6 6.00 -18.67 -34.49
N ALA A 7 5.42 -17.46 -34.68
CA ALA A 7 6.10 -16.30 -35.23
C ALA A 7 6.97 -15.60 -34.18
N PHE A 8 8.05 -16.26 -33.74
CA PHE A 8 9.03 -15.68 -32.83
C PHE A 8 10.19 -15.05 -33.57
N ALA A 9 10.71 -13.96 -33.04
CA ALA A 9 11.96 -13.38 -33.53
C ALA A 9 13.10 -14.39 -33.28
N GLU A 10 13.95 -14.57 -34.30
CA GLU A 10 15.18 -15.36 -34.17
C GLU A 10 16.33 -14.48 -33.66
N GLY A 11 17.16 -15.02 -32.79
CA GLY A 11 18.31 -14.30 -32.25
C GLY A 11 19.07 -15.11 -31.22
N THR A 12 20.23 -14.62 -30.84
CA THR A 12 21.03 -15.17 -29.73
C THR A 12 21.02 -14.21 -28.55
N GLY A 13 20.87 -14.74 -27.36
CA GLY A 13 20.85 -13.97 -26.12
C GLY A 13 21.36 -14.80 -24.94
N THR A 14 21.63 -14.13 -23.84
CA THR A 14 21.96 -14.75 -22.56
C THR A 14 20.91 -14.41 -21.54
N ALA A 15 20.55 -15.38 -20.69
CA ALA A 15 19.69 -15.18 -19.54
C ALA A 15 20.52 -15.33 -18.25
N SER A 16 20.31 -14.42 -17.30
CA SER A 16 20.87 -14.52 -15.96
C SER A 16 19.76 -14.37 -14.92
N ARG A 17 20.00 -14.92 -13.73
CA ARG A 17 19.11 -14.73 -12.58
C ARG A 17 19.78 -13.82 -11.56
N ILE A 18 19.01 -12.91 -10.98
CA ILE A 18 19.41 -12.09 -9.85
C ILE A 18 18.36 -12.25 -8.74
N ASP A 19 18.79 -12.41 -7.51
CA ASP A 19 17.90 -12.31 -6.35
C ASP A 19 17.77 -10.84 -5.97
N ILE A 20 16.63 -10.23 -6.31
CA ILE A 20 16.36 -8.82 -6.06
C ILE A 20 15.77 -8.57 -4.66
N ILE A 21 15.22 -9.58 -4.00
CA ILE A 21 14.50 -9.42 -2.73
C ILE A 21 15.36 -8.80 -1.63
N PRO A 22 16.61 -9.19 -1.39
CA PRO A 22 17.45 -8.53 -0.39
C PRO A 22 17.67 -7.05 -0.65
N THR A 23 17.89 -6.66 -1.91
CA THR A 23 18.09 -5.26 -2.31
C THR A 23 16.81 -4.45 -2.12
N TYR A 24 15.66 -4.98 -2.52
CA TYR A 24 14.35 -4.37 -2.34
C TYR A 24 14.04 -4.13 -0.85
N LYS A 25 14.23 -5.16 0.00
CA LYS A 25 14.04 -5.03 1.45
C LYS A 25 14.95 -3.95 2.05
N GLN A 26 16.24 -3.97 1.68
CA GLN A 26 17.21 -3.01 2.18
C GLN A 26 16.86 -1.58 1.76
N ASP A 27 16.36 -1.38 0.55
CA ASP A 27 15.94 -0.07 0.06
C ASP A 27 14.78 0.48 0.90
N ILE A 28 13.71 -0.30 1.13
CA ILE A 28 12.59 0.13 1.99
C ILE A 28 13.06 0.42 3.41
N LEU A 29 13.86 -0.48 4.01
CA LEU A 29 14.37 -0.31 5.38
C LEU A 29 15.23 0.94 5.55
N SER A 30 15.92 1.36 4.49
CA SER A 30 16.74 2.59 4.53
C SER A 30 15.93 3.88 4.57
N ARG A 31 14.64 3.82 4.22
CA ARG A 31 13.77 4.99 4.02
C ARG A 31 12.91 5.32 5.24
N PHE A 32 12.69 4.36 6.14
CA PHE A 32 11.76 4.50 7.25
C PHE A 32 12.40 4.20 8.60
N LYS A 33 11.88 4.87 9.62
CA LYS A 33 12.19 4.61 11.02
C LYS A 33 10.91 4.82 11.83
N LEU A 34 10.60 3.90 12.73
CA LEU A 34 9.45 4.04 13.61
C LEU A 34 9.83 4.98 14.79
N ALA A 35 8.91 5.87 15.14
CA ALA A 35 9.05 6.75 16.30
C ALA A 35 8.73 6.03 17.62
N ARG A 36 7.85 5.04 17.57
CA ARG A 36 7.48 4.14 18.67
C ARG A 36 7.14 2.75 18.13
N PRO A 37 7.16 1.71 18.99
CA PRO A 37 6.65 0.39 18.61
C PRO A 37 5.17 0.48 18.14
N VAL A 38 4.83 -0.30 17.12
CA VAL A 38 3.47 -0.46 16.59
C VAL A 38 3.16 -1.93 16.51
N LYS A 39 2.01 -2.36 17.02
CA LYS A 39 1.52 -3.73 16.90
C LYS A 39 0.60 -3.85 15.68
N VAL A 40 0.98 -4.69 14.73
CA VAL A 40 0.32 -4.83 13.43
C VAL A 40 -0.13 -6.27 13.22
N VAL A 41 -1.40 -6.48 12.85
CA VAL A 41 -1.83 -7.74 12.24
C VAL A 41 -1.68 -7.61 10.73
N LEU A 42 -0.94 -8.50 10.10
CA LEU A 42 -0.68 -8.51 8.66
C LEU A 42 -1.34 -9.73 8.02
N ASP A 43 -2.29 -9.48 7.14
CA ASP A 43 -2.91 -10.49 6.28
C ASP A 43 -2.26 -10.45 4.89
N GLY A 44 -1.51 -11.48 4.55
CA GLY A 44 -0.84 -11.63 3.25
C GLY A 44 -1.74 -12.17 2.15
N GLY A 45 -2.99 -12.56 2.46
CA GLY A 45 -3.95 -13.15 1.52
C GLY A 45 -3.44 -14.37 0.76
N ASN A 46 -2.45 -15.09 1.28
CA ASN A 46 -1.69 -16.14 0.60
C ASN A 46 -1.04 -15.67 -0.73
N GLY A 47 -0.82 -14.36 -0.86
CA GLY A 47 -0.16 -13.75 -2.01
C GLY A 47 1.36 -13.74 -1.90
N ALA A 48 2.01 -13.14 -2.91
CA ALA A 48 3.46 -13.11 -3.03
C ALA A 48 4.17 -12.18 -2.03
N GLY A 49 3.44 -11.21 -1.44
CA GLY A 49 4.02 -10.13 -0.63
C GLY A 49 4.07 -10.38 0.88
N GLY A 50 3.28 -11.34 1.41
CA GLY A 50 3.04 -11.50 2.84
C GLY A 50 4.32 -11.67 3.67
N GLU A 51 5.16 -12.65 3.33
CA GLU A 51 6.42 -12.90 4.05
C GLU A 51 7.42 -11.74 3.94
N ILE A 52 7.47 -11.10 2.77
CA ILE A 52 8.37 -9.96 2.51
C ILE A 52 7.96 -8.78 3.37
N CYS A 53 6.67 -8.46 3.39
CA CYS A 53 6.10 -7.37 4.19
C CYS A 53 6.30 -7.62 5.70
N ALA A 54 6.02 -8.83 6.18
CA ALA A 54 6.21 -9.22 7.58
C ALA A 54 7.67 -9.02 8.03
N ASP A 55 8.63 -9.45 7.22
CA ASP A 55 10.06 -9.30 7.51
C ASP A 55 10.48 -7.82 7.57
N ILE A 56 10.01 -7.00 6.61
CA ILE A 56 10.32 -5.56 6.56
C ILE A 56 9.73 -4.86 7.79
N LEU A 57 8.45 -5.04 8.10
CA LEU A 57 7.81 -4.39 9.24
C LEU A 57 8.44 -4.79 10.58
N THR A 58 8.79 -6.07 10.73
CA THR A 58 9.50 -6.56 11.91
C THR A 58 10.88 -5.92 12.05
N LYS A 59 11.64 -5.82 10.97
CA LYS A 59 12.97 -5.18 10.97
C LYS A 59 12.91 -3.66 11.20
N LEU A 60 11.79 -3.01 10.86
CA LEU A 60 11.53 -1.62 11.21
C LEU A 60 11.22 -1.43 12.70
N GLY A 61 10.93 -2.51 13.43
CA GLY A 61 10.65 -2.49 14.86
C GLY A 61 9.16 -2.61 15.22
N ALA A 62 8.29 -2.99 14.28
CA ALA A 62 6.90 -3.33 14.56
C ALA A 62 6.79 -4.73 15.20
N THR A 63 5.77 -4.90 16.05
CA THR A 63 5.34 -6.23 16.49
C THR A 63 4.32 -6.77 15.50
N VAL A 64 4.75 -7.67 14.61
CA VAL A 64 3.91 -8.20 13.53
C VAL A 64 3.27 -9.52 13.94
N ILE A 65 1.97 -9.64 13.74
CA ILE A 65 1.21 -10.88 13.85
C ILE A 65 0.80 -11.28 12.42
N PRO A 66 1.51 -12.24 11.80
CA PRO A 66 1.24 -12.64 10.43
C PRO A 66 0.03 -13.56 10.35
N MET A 67 -0.80 -13.36 9.31
CA MET A 67 -1.90 -14.21 8.88
C MET A 67 -1.76 -14.48 7.39
N PHE A 68 -1.94 -15.71 6.97
CA PHE A 68 -1.97 -16.10 5.55
C PHE A 68 -0.83 -15.53 4.71
N CYS A 69 0.38 -15.44 5.31
CA CYS A 69 1.55 -14.86 4.65
C CYS A 69 2.32 -15.86 3.77
N GLU A 70 2.10 -17.15 3.95
CA GLU A 70 2.70 -18.19 3.09
C GLU A 70 2.01 -18.16 1.71
N PRO A 71 2.77 -18.04 0.60
CA PRO A 71 2.19 -18.01 -0.73
C PRO A 71 1.49 -19.32 -1.10
N ASP A 72 0.24 -19.24 -1.55
CA ASP A 72 -0.54 -20.38 -2.05
C ASP A 72 -1.46 -19.88 -3.17
N GLY A 73 -1.21 -20.31 -4.39
CA GLY A 73 -1.96 -19.89 -5.58
C GLY A 73 -3.42 -20.34 -5.62
N ASP A 74 -3.85 -21.22 -4.71
CA ASP A 74 -5.26 -21.62 -4.55
C ASP A 74 -6.04 -20.67 -3.63
N PHE A 75 -5.35 -19.75 -2.92
CA PHE A 75 -5.95 -18.77 -2.01
C PHE A 75 -6.97 -19.38 -1.02
N PRO A 76 -6.57 -20.38 -0.21
CA PRO A 76 -7.50 -21.24 0.52
C PRO A 76 -8.29 -20.54 1.63
N ASN A 77 -7.84 -19.38 2.10
CA ASN A 77 -8.45 -18.69 3.23
C ASN A 77 -9.53 -17.67 2.81
N HIS A 78 -9.22 -16.83 1.82
CA HIS A 78 -10.14 -15.87 1.24
C HIS A 78 -9.58 -15.35 -0.10
N HIS A 79 -10.44 -14.76 -0.93
CA HIS A 79 -9.98 -14.06 -2.13
C HIS A 79 -9.11 -12.84 -1.71
N PRO A 80 -7.87 -12.70 -2.24
CA PRO A 80 -6.95 -11.65 -1.80
C PRO A 80 -7.29 -10.29 -2.43
N ASP A 81 -8.37 -9.69 -1.98
CA ASP A 81 -8.81 -8.35 -2.34
C ASP A 81 -9.10 -7.55 -1.07
N PRO A 82 -8.16 -6.66 -0.64
CA PRO A 82 -8.18 -6.02 0.67
C PRO A 82 -9.16 -4.84 0.77
N VAL A 83 -9.87 -4.49 -0.31
CA VAL A 83 -10.90 -3.44 -0.27
C VAL A 83 -12.31 -4.00 -0.23
N VAL A 84 -12.44 -5.32 -0.27
CA VAL A 84 -13.72 -6.01 -0.11
C VAL A 84 -13.87 -6.46 1.34
N GLU A 85 -14.77 -5.84 2.08
CA GLU A 85 -14.95 -6.08 3.51
C GLU A 85 -15.18 -7.56 3.85
N ALA A 86 -15.88 -8.31 2.99
CA ALA A 86 -16.11 -9.74 3.19
C ALA A 86 -14.81 -10.55 3.26
N ASN A 87 -13.78 -10.15 2.53
CA ASN A 87 -12.47 -10.81 2.52
C ASN A 87 -11.63 -10.43 3.76
N MET A 88 -11.94 -9.31 4.38
CA MET A 88 -11.17 -8.75 5.50
C MET A 88 -11.68 -9.16 6.89
N GLN A 89 -12.76 -9.95 6.96
CA GLN A 89 -13.41 -10.30 8.23
C GLN A 89 -12.45 -10.97 9.22
N ALA A 90 -11.60 -11.87 8.76
CA ALA A 90 -10.62 -12.56 9.61
C ALA A 90 -9.58 -11.57 10.18
N LEU A 91 -9.08 -10.65 9.34
CA LEU A 91 -8.17 -9.58 9.77
C LEU A 91 -8.84 -8.64 10.78
N MET A 92 -10.06 -8.17 10.50
CA MET A 92 -10.84 -7.28 11.37
C MET A 92 -11.09 -7.90 12.76
N ALA A 93 -11.41 -9.20 12.79
CA ALA A 93 -11.59 -9.95 14.04
C ALA A 93 -10.25 -10.08 14.80
N ARG A 94 -9.17 -10.42 14.08
CA ARG A 94 -7.85 -10.64 14.67
C ARG A 94 -7.24 -9.35 15.25
N VAL A 95 -7.45 -8.20 14.60
CA VAL A 95 -7.03 -6.89 15.12
C VAL A 95 -7.60 -6.62 16.50
N LYS A 96 -8.91 -6.88 16.69
CA LYS A 96 -9.61 -6.72 17.99
C LYS A 96 -9.10 -7.71 19.03
N GLU A 97 -9.00 -8.99 18.66
CA GLU A 97 -8.55 -10.06 19.55
C GLU A 97 -7.15 -9.75 20.11
N GLU A 98 -6.25 -9.33 19.24
CA GLU A 98 -4.87 -9.02 19.58
C GLU A 98 -4.68 -7.64 20.19
N LYS A 99 -5.73 -6.82 20.21
CA LYS A 99 -5.64 -5.39 20.57
C LYS A 99 -4.49 -4.71 19.82
N ALA A 100 -4.43 -4.96 18.53
CA ALA A 100 -3.42 -4.38 17.67
C ALA A 100 -3.69 -2.90 17.41
N ASP A 101 -2.66 -2.14 17.12
CA ASP A 101 -2.78 -0.73 16.76
C ASP A 101 -3.44 -0.56 15.39
N LEU A 102 -3.23 -1.54 14.50
CA LEU A 102 -3.83 -1.57 13.17
C LEU A 102 -3.71 -2.96 12.52
N GLY A 103 -4.50 -3.19 11.48
CA GLY A 103 -4.41 -4.32 10.56
C GLY A 103 -4.01 -3.84 9.16
N ILE A 104 -3.27 -4.68 8.45
CA ILE A 104 -2.88 -4.47 7.05
C ILE A 104 -3.28 -5.72 6.27
N GLY A 105 -4.04 -5.56 5.18
CA GLY A 105 -4.31 -6.61 4.20
C GLY A 105 -3.63 -6.30 2.88
N LEU A 106 -3.05 -7.30 2.26
CA LEU A 106 -2.45 -7.21 0.93
C LEU A 106 -3.28 -8.01 -0.08
N ASP A 107 -3.19 -7.64 -1.34
CA ASP A 107 -3.72 -8.47 -2.42
C ASP A 107 -2.69 -9.48 -2.95
N GLY A 108 -3.06 -10.23 -3.98
CA GLY A 108 -2.30 -11.40 -4.43
C GLY A 108 -0.88 -11.12 -4.91
N ASP A 109 -0.64 -9.99 -5.54
CA ASP A 109 0.68 -9.54 -6.04
C ASP A 109 1.25 -8.35 -5.26
N ALA A 110 0.53 -7.93 -4.20
CA ALA A 110 0.95 -6.90 -3.24
C ALA A 110 1.14 -5.51 -3.87
N ASP A 111 0.26 -5.12 -4.78
CA ASP A 111 0.17 -3.76 -5.31
C ASP A 111 -0.97 -2.94 -4.67
N ARG A 112 -1.92 -3.61 -3.95
CA ARG A 112 -3.02 -3.00 -3.19
C ARG A 112 -2.93 -3.30 -1.71
N LEU A 113 -3.25 -2.29 -0.89
CA LEU A 113 -3.36 -2.46 0.56
C LEU A 113 -4.70 -1.99 1.10
N GLY A 114 -5.20 -2.70 2.10
CA GLY A 114 -6.30 -2.30 2.95
C GLY A 114 -5.82 -2.09 4.38
N ILE A 115 -6.36 -1.09 5.06
CA ILE A 115 -6.02 -0.76 6.44
C ILE A 115 -7.24 -0.99 7.33
N VAL A 116 -7.04 -1.66 8.46
CA VAL A 116 -8.05 -1.86 9.49
C VAL A 116 -7.65 -1.12 10.75
N ASP A 117 -8.56 -0.34 11.31
CA ASP A 117 -8.32 0.39 12.55
C ASP A 117 -8.45 -0.52 13.80
N PRO A 118 -8.05 -0.06 15.01
CA PRO A 118 -8.10 -0.86 16.23
C PRO A 118 -9.51 -1.35 16.61
N ASP A 119 -10.55 -0.64 16.17
CA ASP A 119 -11.94 -1.02 16.38
C ASP A 119 -12.42 -2.07 15.35
N GLY A 120 -11.53 -2.47 14.44
CA GLY A 120 -11.79 -3.44 13.40
C GLY A 120 -12.61 -2.89 12.24
N ARG A 121 -12.56 -1.57 11.97
CA ARG A 121 -13.18 -0.96 10.81
C ARG A 121 -12.18 -0.94 9.64
N LEU A 122 -12.61 -1.37 8.48
CA LEU A 122 -11.84 -1.23 7.24
C LEU A 122 -11.89 0.24 6.78
N LEU A 123 -10.72 0.84 6.55
CA LEU A 123 -10.60 2.15 5.93
C LEU A 123 -10.68 2.00 4.41
N PHE A 124 -11.47 2.87 3.78
CA PHE A 124 -11.52 2.93 2.32
C PHE A 124 -10.24 3.54 1.73
N GLY A 125 -9.95 3.23 0.45
CA GLY A 125 -8.72 3.71 -0.21
C GLY A 125 -8.54 5.22 -0.17
N ASP A 126 -9.62 5.99 -0.24
CA ASP A 126 -9.57 7.46 -0.15
C ASP A 126 -9.29 7.97 1.29
N GLU A 127 -9.72 7.25 2.33
CA GLU A 127 -9.36 7.56 3.72
C GLU A 127 -7.85 7.31 3.94
N VAL A 128 -7.33 6.18 3.43
CA VAL A 128 -5.90 5.84 3.49
C VAL A 128 -5.07 6.89 2.74
N LEU A 129 -5.50 7.26 1.52
CA LEU A 129 -4.84 8.30 0.73
C LEU A 129 -4.83 9.66 1.42
N SER A 130 -5.92 10.00 2.15
CA SER A 130 -6.01 11.24 2.95
C SER A 130 -4.90 11.30 4.00
N LEU A 131 -4.65 10.19 4.72
CA LEU A 131 -3.59 10.12 5.74
C LEU A 131 -2.19 10.29 5.12
N TYR A 132 -1.91 9.64 4.00
CA TYR A 132 -0.65 9.85 3.27
C TYR A 132 -0.52 11.28 2.75
N ALA A 133 -1.61 11.87 2.24
CA ALA A 133 -1.60 13.23 1.74
C ALA A 133 -1.29 14.25 2.86
N ARG A 134 -1.90 14.11 4.03
CA ARG A 134 -1.62 14.97 5.19
C ARG A 134 -0.15 14.89 5.58
N GLU A 135 0.43 13.68 5.69
CA GLU A 135 1.85 13.50 6.00
C GLU A 135 2.74 14.14 4.93
N LEU A 136 2.47 13.89 3.64
CA LEU A 136 3.21 14.49 2.54
C LEU A 136 3.17 16.03 2.60
N LEU A 137 1.99 16.60 2.80
CA LEU A 137 1.77 18.05 2.76
C LEU A 137 2.42 18.81 3.92
N THR A 138 2.71 18.14 5.05
CA THR A 138 3.55 18.74 6.10
C THR A 138 4.98 19.01 5.64
N ARG A 139 5.51 18.17 4.73
CA ARG A 139 6.89 18.27 4.22
C ARG A 139 6.96 18.98 2.87
N LYS A 140 5.92 18.89 2.05
CA LYS A 140 5.84 19.43 0.69
C LYS A 140 4.52 20.16 0.47
N PRO A 141 4.29 21.32 1.10
CA PRO A 141 3.08 22.11 0.90
C PRO A 141 2.88 22.45 -0.59
N GLY A 142 1.63 22.56 -1.03
CA GLY A 142 1.27 22.86 -2.42
C GLY A 142 1.34 21.67 -3.39
N SER A 143 1.83 20.51 -2.94
CA SER A 143 1.94 19.33 -3.81
C SER A 143 0.61 18.93 -4.43
N THR A 144 0.68 18.47 -5.68
CA THR A 144 -0.46 17.82 -6.34
C THR A 144 -0.63 16.40 -5.81
N VAL A 145 -1.86 16.05 -5.42
CA VAL A 145 -2.25 14.67 -5.07
C VAL A 145 -3.34 14.23 -6.03
N ILE A 146 -3.08 13.15 -6.76
CA ILE A 146 -4.04 12.59 -7.71
C ILE A 146 -4.89 11.52 -7.04
N ALA A 147 -6.20 11.55 -7.28
CA ALA A 147 -7.13 10.52 -6.84
C ALA A 147 -8.08 10.15 -7.98
N ASP A 148 -8.52 8.89 -8.01
CA ASP A 148 -9.45 8.44 -9.03
C ASP A 148 -10.87 8.99 -8.82
N VAL A 149 -11.70 8.89 -9.85
CA VAL A 149 -13.09 9.42 -9.86
C VAL A 149 -14.01 8.75 -8.84
N LYS A 150 -13.62 7.60 -8.26
CA LYS A 150 -14.42 6.86 -7.27
C LYS A 150 -14.22 7.41 -5.86
N CYS A 151 -13.14 8.15 -5.64
CA CYS A 151 -12.82 8.75 -4.34
C CYS A 151 -13.86 9.81 -3.94
N SER A 152 -14.14 9.89 -2.66
CA SER A 152 -15.15 10.81 -2.12
C SER A 152 -14.69 12.28 -2.19
N SER A 153 -15.65 13.20 -2.23
CA SER A 153 -15.37 14.63 -2.14
C SER A 153 -14.66 15.02 -0.83
N ARG A 154 -14.76 14.21 0.22
CA ARG A 154 -14.07 14.44 1.49
C ARG A 154 -12.55 14.46 1.30
N LEU A 155 -12.00 13.52 0.54
CA LEU A 155 -10.56 13.46 0.22
C LEU A 155 -10.10 14.77 -0.45
N PHE A 156 -10.80 15.22 -1.50
CA PHE A 156 -10.42 16.43 -2.24
C PHE A 156 -10.48 17.67 -1.36
N ASN A 157 -11.46 17.75 -0.46
CA ASN A 157 -11.57 18.85 0.50
C ASN A 157 -10.47 18.78 1.57
N ASP A 158 -10.14 17.59 2.04
CA ASP A 158 -9.08 17.37 3.03
C ASP A 158 -7.71 17.76 2.49
N ILE A 159 -7.38 17.36 1.26
CA ILE A 159 -6.12 17.75 0.59
C ILE A 159 -6.03 19.29 0.50
N LYS A 160 -7.12 19.97 0.11
CA LYS A 160 -7.15 21.45 0.06
C LYS A 160 -6.96 22.08 1.45
N ALA A 161 -7.64 21.54 2.46
CA ALA A 161 -7.57 22.04 3.83
C ALA A 161 -6.15 21.94 4.40
N HIS A 162 -5.36 20.95 3.95
CA HIS A 162 -3.95 20.77 4.33
C HIS A 162 -2.95 21.43 3.36
N GLY A 163 -3.44 22.32 2.49
CA GLY A 163 -2.59 23.14 1.61
C GLY A 163 -2.08 22.43 0.37
N GLY A 164 -2.70 21.31 -0.03
CA GLY A 164 -2.39 20.59 -1.26
C GLY A 164 -3.26 20.98 -2.44
N THR A 165 -2.89 20.50 -3.62
CA THR A 165 -3.64 20.66 -4.87
C THR A 165 -4.25 19.31 -5.27
N PRO A 166 -5.53 19.04 -5.01
CA PRO A 166 -6.14 17.78 -5.40
C PRO A 166 -6.43 17.75 -6.90
N MET A 167 -6.18 16.61 -7.53
CA MET A 167 -6.48 16.35 -8.93
C MET A 167 -7.29 15.07 -9.07
N MET A 168 -8.51 15.17 -9.60
CA MET A 168 -9.31 14.00 -9.95
C MET A 168 -8.88 13.49 -11.33
N TRP A 169 -8.73 12.17 -11.47
CA TRP A 169 -8.33 11.55 -12.73
C TRP A 169 -9.09 10.25 -12.99
N THR A 170 -8.93 9.72 -14.20
CA THR A 170 -9.54 8.45 -14.60
C THR A 170 -8.91 7.28 -13.84
N THR A 171 -9.74 6.32 -13.38
CA THR A 171 -9.30 5.09 -12.74
C THR A 171 -8.42 4.26 -13.68
N GLY A 172 -7.38 3.65 -13.14
CA GLY A 172 -6.48 2.74 -13.82
C GLY A 172 -5.02 3.02 -13.47
N HIS A 173 -4.38 2.05 -12.84
CA HIS A 173 -3.03 2.20 -12.30
C HIS A 173 -2.00 2.72 -13.32
N SER A 174 -2.03 2.22 -14.56
CA SER A 174 -1.12 2.70 -15.61
C SER A 174 -1.42 4.13 -16.07
N ILE A 175 -2.70 4.51 -16.12
CA ILE A 175 -3.17 5.85 -16.51
C ILE A 175 -2.79 6.87 -15.44
N ILE A 176 -2.93 6.50 -14.16
CA ILE A 176 -2.55 7.36 -13.02
C ILE A 176 -1.04 7.54 -12.98
N LYS A 177 -0.24 6.47 -13.15
CA LYS A 177 1.23 6.57 -13.22
C LYS A 177 1.71 7.51 -14.32
N ALA A 178 1.11 7.41 -15.52
CA ALA A 178 1.42 8.32 -16.62
C ALA A 178 1.08 9.78 -16.26
N LYS A 179 -0.08 10.01 -15.62
CA LYS A 179 -0.48 11.37 -15.19
C LYS A 179 0.40 11.92 -14.09
N MET A 180 0.83 11.08 -13.15
CA MET A 180 1.78 11.48 -12.11
C MET A 180 3.08 12.02 -12.71
N GLN A 181 3.63 11.32 -13.72
CA GLN A 181 4.84 11.78 -14.42
C GLN A 181 4.60 13.07 -15.18
N GLU A 182 3.47 13.20 -15.89
CA GLU A 182 3.12 14.41 -16.67
C GLU A 182 3.07 15.67 -15.80
N VAL A 183 2.46 15.57 -14.61
CA VAL A 183 2.23 16.75 -13.74
C VAL A 183 3.22 16.86 -12.59
N GLY A 184 4.13 15.90 -12.44
CA GLY A 184 5.10 15.86 -11.33
C GLY A 184 4.43 15.61 -9.97
N ALA A 185 3.31 14.87 -9.92
CA ALA A 185 2.62 14.59 -8.66
C ALA A 185 3.42 13.59 -7.82
N PRO A 186 3.73 13.90 -6.55
CA PRO A 186 4.49 13.02 -5.66
C PRO A 186 3.66 11.89 -5.04
N LEU A 187 2.33 11.96 -5.09
CA LEU A 187 1.41 11.01 -4.49
C LEU A 187 0.16 10.87 -5.35
N ALA A 188 -0.29 9.66 -5.51
CA ALA A 188 -1.62 9.34 -6.04
C ALA A 188 -2.21 8.11 -5.35
N GLY A 189 -3.51 7.90 -5.52
CA GLY A 189 -4.18 6.69 -5.04
C GLY A 189 -5.52 6.45 -5.70
N GLU A 190 -5.98 5.22 -5.54
CA GLU A 190 -7.28 4.77 -6.03
C GLU A 190 -8.14 4.24 -4.88
N MET A 191 -9.45 4.28 -5.07
CA MET A 191 -10.40 3.64 -4.14
C MET A 191 -10.13 2.14 -3.99
N SER A 192 -9.54 1.51 -5.01
CA SER A 192 -9.18 0.08 -5.05
C SER A 192 -7.98 -0.30 -4.16
N GLY A 193 -7.34 0.66 -3.50
CA GLY A 193 -6.20 0.40 -2.61
C GLY A 193 -4.82 0.52 -3.25
N HIS A 194 -4.72 0.80 -4.57
CA HIS A 194 -3.44 1.15 -5.18
C HIS A 194 -2.98 2.53 -4.66
N MET A 195 -1.77 2.58 -4.13
CA MET A 195 -1.14 3.81 -3.65
C MET A 195 0.20 4.01 -4.34
N PHE A 196 0.36 5.15 -4.99
CA PHE A 196 1.52 5.47 -5.84
C PHE A 196 2.37 6.55 -5.19
N PHE A 197 3.63 6.27 -4.99
CA PHE A 197 4.54 7.20 -4.32
C PHE A 197 5.72 7.56 -5.23
N ALA A 198 5.77 8.81 -5.71
CA ALA A 198 6.96 9.41 -6.34
C ALA A 198 7.73 10.30 -5.34
N ASP A 199 7.17 10.49 -4.13
CA ASP A 199 7.85 11.08 -2.99
C ASP A 199 8.56 9.97 -2.21
N ASN A 200 9.87 9.94 -2.25
CA ASN A 200 10.71 8.95 -1.59
C ASN A 200 10.52 7.50 -2.08
N TRP A 201 9.96 7.30 -3.28
CA TRP A 201 9.82 6.03 -4.00
C TRP A 201 9.83 6.26 -5.50
N TYR A 202 9.65 5.21 -6.29
CA TYR A 202 9.89 5.20 -7.74
C TYR A 202 8.66 5.55 -8.59
N GLY A 203 7.53 5.90 -7.99
CA GLY A 203 6.34 6.39 -8.70
C GLY A 203 5.39 5.29 -9.19
N PHE A 204 5.49 4.10 -8.64
CA PHE A 204 4.55 3.00 -8.90
C PHE A 204 3.79 2.57 -7.64
N ASP A 205 2.76 1.76 -7.82
CA ASP A 205 1.96 1.12 -6.79
C ASP A 205 2.76 -0.01 -6.13
N ASP A 206 2.84 0.02 -4.81
CA ASP A 206 3.60 -0.95 -4.02
C ASP A 206 3.01 -0.99 -2.61
N ALA A 207 2.24 -2.03 -2.33
CA ALA A 207 1.56 -2.15 -1.05
C ALA A 207 2.53 -2.47 0.10
N ILE A 208 3.67 -3.10 -0.17
CA ILE A 208 4.68 -3.37 0.85
C ILE A 208 5.37 -2.08 1.27
N TYR A 209 5.78 -1.24 0.30
CA TYR A 209 6.28 0.10 0.58
C TYR A 209 5.22 0.96 1.28
N GLY A 210 3.98 0.94 0.78
CA GLY A 210 2.84 1.61 1.40
C GLY A 210 2.66 1.20 2.84
N SER A 211 2.68 -0.09 3.15
CA SER A 211 2.58 -0.63 4.51
C SER A 211 3.68 -0.10 5.43
N ALA A 212 4.94 -0.13 4.98
CA ALA A 212 6.07 0.41 5.75
C ALA A 212 5.92 1.92 6.02
N ARG A 213 5.51 2.68 4.99
CA ARG A 213 5.24 4.12 5.11
C ARG A 213 4.07 4.41 6.04
N PHE A 214 2.99 3.62 5.97
CA PHE A 214 1.83 3.80 6.84
C PHE A 214 2.17 3.56 8.31
N VAL A 215 2.88 2.46 8.61
CA VAL A 215 3.30 2.14 9.96
C VAL A 215 4.26 3.20 10.51
N ALA A 216 5.18 3.72 9.68
CA ALA A 216 6.06 4.81 10.08
C ALA A 216 5.28 6.11 10.35
N LEU A 217 4.36 6.48 9.47
CA LEU A 217 3.45 7.63 9.64
C LEU A 217 2.66 7.49 10.95
N PHE A 218 2.02 6.35 11.16
CA PHE A 218 1.22 6.09 12.35
C PHE A 218 2.07 6.11 13.62
N SER A 219 3.29 5.56 13.58
CA SER A 219 4.20 5.56 14.73
C SER A 219 4.57 6.95 15.23
N ALA A 220 4.49 7.95 14.35
CA ALA A 220 4.79 9.36 14.65
C ALA A 220 3.58 10.15 15.17
N GLN A 221 2.39 9.52 15.23
CA GLN A 221 1.18 10.17 15.75
C GLN A 221 1.04 9.90 17.26
N ASP A 222 0.62 10.93 18.00
CA ASP A 222 0.28 10.82 19.42
C ASP A 222 -1.18 10.38 19.65
N LYS A 223 -2.00 10.34 18.57
CA LYS A 223 -3.41 9.99 18.61
C LYS A 223 -3.63 8.55 18.16
N PRO A 224 -4.67 7.88 18.68
CA PRO A 224 -5.09 6.60 18.13
C PRO A 224 -5.61 6.78 16.69
N MET A 225 -5.55 5.72 15.89
CA MET A 225 -5.97 5.75 14.48
C MET A 225 -7.41 6.20 14.29
N THR A 226 -8.28 5.88 15.25
CA THR A 226 -9.72 6.25 15.24
C THR A 226 -9.96 7.76 15.34
N GLU A 227 -8.92 8.56 15.66
CA GLU A 227 -8.99 10.02 15.75
C GLU A 227 -8.20 10.74 14.64
N LEU A 228 -7.60 9.99 13.70
CA LEU A 228 -6.86 10.53 12.56
C LEU A 228 -7.78 10.77 11.37
#